data_ad23bad8252b229a5d96f8772932440f
#
_entry.id   ad23bad8252b229a5d96f8772932440f
#
_cell.length_a   1.000
_cell.length_b   1.000
_cell.length_c   1.000
_cell.angle_alpha   90.00
_cell.angle_beta   90.00
_cell.angle_gamma   90.00
#
_symmetry.space_group_name_H-M   'P 1'
#
loop_
_entity.id
_entity.type
_entity.pdbx_description
1 polymer ?
#
loop_
_entity_poly.entity_id
_entity_poly.type
_entity_poly.pdbx_seq_one_letter_code
_entity_poly.pdbx_strand_id
1 'polypeptide(L)'
;MTRVVRLLMLAFLVLLTSARAAQQVAAPRAGTLVEATVASAALKRNLLGDPGESGVAIYLPPSYAMSPERRYPTLYLLHGYVTGVEVFGARAGTPGFQGMQLVATMDGLIRRGAAREMIVVVPNGRNAYFGSFYTNSSVTGGWEDFIAQELVSWIDAKYRTIPRPESRGIAGHSMGGYGAIMLAMKHPDVFSTLYALSPCCLGIEADIGRDNQAWLKAMEFQSRNELQPRPRSLDEFYPTVMIALSAAFSPNPDKAPLYVDLPFRESDGRLVVNDAVYSRWRSKMPLYLVEQYRENLEKLKGIYLDYGALEQFSHIRITTRAFAEELASRGIPHTFEVYAGGDHENKIRERIETRVLRFFSEVLSFR
;
A
#
# COMPACT_ATOMS: atom_id res chain seq x y z
N MET A 1 27.01 87.74 -7.36
CA MET A 1 26.52 86.65 -6.44
C MET A 1 25.37 85.91 -7.11
N THR A 2 25.53 85.02 -8.06
CA THR A 2 24.41 84.28 -8.68
C THR A 2 24.88 83.19 -9.66
N ARG A 3 25.89 82.40 -9.40
CA ARG A 3 26.21 81.20 -10.22
C ARG A 3 26.78 80.01 -9.47
N VAL A 4 26.89 79.99 -8.15
CA VAL A 4 27.50 78.92 -7.34
C VAL A 4 26.50 78.07 -6.61
N VAL A 5 25.23 78.50 -6.51
CA VAL A 5 24.20 77.81 -5.72
C VAL A 5 23.36 76.77 -6.53
N ARG A 6 23.55 76.69 -7.87
CA ARG A 6 22.81 75.73 -8.72
C ARG A 6 23.47 74.43 -9.00
N LEU A 7 24.74 74.21 -8.60
CA LEU A 7 25.48 72.98 -8.84
C LEU A 7 25.48 71.99 -7.67
N LEU A 8 24.94 72.34 -6.52
CA LEU A 8 24.95 71.46 -5.35
C LEU A 8 23.60 70.73 -5.07
N MET A 9 22.53 71.01 -5.86
CA MET A 9 21.24 70.30 -5.73
C MET A 9 21.04 69.17 -6.76
N LEU A 10 21.91 68.96 -7.73
CA LEU A 10 21.83 67.87 -8.70
C LEU A 10 22.67 66.65 -8.31
N ALA A 11 23.52 66.74 -7.29
CA ALA A 11 24.36 65.63 -6.84
C ALA A 11 23.76 64.75 -5.74
N PHE A 12 22.58 65.11 -5.23
CA PHE A 12 21.94 64.36 -4.11
C PHE A 12 20.72 63.56 -4.52
N LEU A 13 20.34 63.54 -5.81
CA LEU A 13 19.19 62.76 -6.29
C LEU A 13 19.56 61.48 -7.05
N VAL A 14 20.83 61.06 -7.07
CA VAL A 14 21.29 59.88 -7.81
C VAL A 14 21.74 58.72 -6.90
N LEU A 15 21.63 58.87 -5.57
CA LEU A 15 22.10 57.84 -4.62
C LEU A 15 21.00 57.17 -3.78
N LEU A 16 19.75 57.13 -4.23
CA LEU A 16 18.65 56.40 -3.57
C LEU A 16 17.92 55.43 -4.52
N THR A 17 18.56 54.98 -5.60
CA THR A 17 18.19 53.69 -6.19
C THR A 17 18.91 52.56 -5.43
N SER A 18 18.61 52.41 -4.17
CA SER A 18 18.89 51.20 -3.42
C SER A 18 18.28 50.03 -4.18
N ALA A 19 19.12 49.27 -4.83
CA ALA A 19 18.82 47.99 -5.38
C ALA A 19 18.05 47.18 -4.30
N ARG A 20 16.75 47.15 -4.39
CA ARG A 20 15.98 46.01 -3.90
C ARG A 20 16.41 44.85 -4.83
N ALA A 21 17.54 44.22 -4.49
CA ALA A 21 17.78 42.87 -4.93
C ALA A 21 16.53 42.10 -4.51
N ALA A 22 15.64 41.88 -5.46
CA ALA A 22 14.57 40.91 -5.28
C ALA A 22 15.29 39.62 -4.90
N GLN A 23 15.21 39.26 -3.62
CA GLN A 23 15.64 37.95 -3.14
C GLN A 23 14.78 36.99 -3.94
N GLN A 24 15.33 36.43 -5.00
CA GLN A 24 14.71 35.42 -5.81
C GLN A 24 14.56 34.24 -4.85
N VAL A 25 13.37 34.13 -4.22
CA VAL A 25 13.03 32.97 -3.40
C VAL A 25 13.13 31.81 -4.35
N ALA A 26 14.21 31.04 -4.21
CA ALA A 26 14.44 29.85 -5.01
C ALA A 26 13.15 29.02 -4.93
N ALA A 27 12.60 28.69 -6.10
CA ALA A 27 11.40 27.85 -6.15
C ALA A 27 11.64 26.63 -5.26
N PRO A 28 10.68 26.28 -4.39
CA PRO A 28 10.83 25.15 -3.49
C PRO A 28 11.19 23.93 -4.37
N ARG A 29 12.32 23.29 -4.07
CA ARG A 29 12.74 22.09 -4.80
C ARG A 29 11.65 21.04 -4.68
N ALA A 30 11.40 20.31 -5.77
CA ALA A 30 10.49 19.19 -5.78
C ALA A 30 11.12 17.98 -5.06
N GLY A 31 10.29 17.11 -4.53
CA GLY A 31 10.71 15.79 -4.09
C GLY A 31 11.23 14.96 -5.27
N THR A 32 11.86 13.86 -4.98
CA THR A 32 12.49 13.01 -5.99
C THR A 32 11.91 11.60 -5.92
N LEU A 33 11.64 11.00 -7.08
CA LEU A 33 11.30 9.59 -7.20
C LEU A 33 12.56 8.81 -7.58
N VAL A 34 12.87 7.77 -6.80
CA VAL A 34 13.97 6.83 -7.07
C VAL A 34 13.35 5.46 -7.33
N GLU A 35 13.72 4.82 -8.42
CA GLU A 35 13.37 3.44 -8.71
C GLU A 35 14.59 2.55 -8.40
N ALA A 36 14.37 1.44 -7.71
CA ALA A 36 15.40 0.50 -7.33
C ALA A 36 14.90 -0.94 -7.45
N THR A 37 15.81 -1.88 -7.52
CA THR A 37 15.54 -3.32 -7.41
C THR A 37 16.21 -3.85 -6.15
N VAL A 38 15.45 -4.59 -5.34
CA VAL A 38 15.91 -5.15 -4.07
C VAL A 38 15.96 -6.66 -4.19
N ALA A 39 17.16 -7.22 -4.12
CA ALA A 39 17.37 -8.67 -4.07
C ALA A 39 16.86 -9.22 -2.73
N SER A 40 16.22 -10.39 -2.76
CA SER A 40 15.56 -11.00 -1.62
C SER A 40 15.83 -12.49 -1.52
N ALA A 41 16.33 -12.92 -0.39
CA ALA A 41 16.49 -14.36 -0.10
C ALA A 41 15.13 -15.03 0.13
N ALA A 42 14.17 -14.28 0.70
CA ALA A 42 12.81 -14.76 0.92
C ALA A 42 12.06 -15.01 -0.40
N LEU A 43 12.20 -14.12 -1.38
CA LEU A 43 11.54 -14.25 -2.69
C LEU A 43 12.18 -15.30 -3.57
N LYS A 44 13.47 -15.58 -3.42
CA LYS A 44 14.17 -16.68 -4.17
C LYS A 44 13.55 -18.06 -3.93
N ARG A 45 12.86 -18.25 -2.82
CA ARG A 45 12.26 -19.54 -2.43
C ARG A 45 10.85 -19.73 -3.02
N ASN A 46 10.62 -19.32 -4.26
CA ASN A 46 9.36 -19.55 -4.97
C ASN A 46 9.46 -20.71 -5.97
N LEU A 47 8.34 -21.37 -6.28
CA LEU A 47 8.23 -22.44 -7.28
C LEU A 47 7.76 -21.94 -8.65
N LEU A 48 7.47 -20.65 -8.79
CA LEU A 48 6.86 -20.08 -9.99
C LEU A 48 7.88 -19.67 -11.05
N GLY A 49 9.18 -19.61 -10.67
CA GLY A 49 10.24 -19.07 -11.50
C GLY A 49 10.25 -17.53 -11.49
N ASP A 50 9.60 -16.91 -10.53
CA ASP A 50 9.67 -15.46 -10.34
C ASP A 50 11.10 -15.03 -9.94
N PRO A 51 11.55 -13.83 -10.33
CA PRO A 51 12.82 -13.29 -9.89
C PRO A 51 12.91 -13.24 -8.35
N GLY A 52 14.08 -13.60 -7.82
CA GLY A 52 14.38 -13.46 -6.39
C GLY A 52 14.68 -12.01 -6.00
N GLU A 53 13.91 -11.07 -6.54
CA GLU A 53 14.04 -9.63 -6.33
C GLU A 53 12.73 -8.92 -6.62
N SER A 54 12.56 -7.71 -6.10
CA SER A 54 11.39 -6.89 -6.39
C SER A 54 11.79 -5.45 -6.68
N GLY A 55 11.09 -4.85 -7.67
CA GLY A 55 11.18 -3.41 -7.93
C GLY A 55 10.54 -2.60 -6.81
N VAL A 56 11.13 -1.47 -6.46
CA VAL A 56 10.64 -0.57 -5.41
C VAL A 56 10.75 0.88 -5.88
N ALA A 57 9.68 1.65 -5.76
CA ALA A 57 9.72 3.09 -5.99
C ALA A 57 9.77 3.82 -4.64
N ILE A 58 10.66 4.82 -4.52
CA ILE A 58 10.90 5.55 -3.27
C ILE A 58 10.77 7.05 -3.55
N TYR A 59 9.78 7.68 -2.93
CA TYR A 59 9.68 9.14 -2.91
C TYR A 59 10.52 9.69 -1.76
N LEU A 60 11.39 10.66 -2.09
CA LEU A 60 12.18 11.44 -1.14
C LEU A 60 11.64 12.87 -1.10
N PRO A 61 11.36 13.44 0.09
CA PRO A 61 10.73 14.74 0.22
C PRO A 61 11.63 15.91 -0.19
N PRO A 62 11.08 17.12 -0.44
CA PRO A 62 11.83 18.28 -0.96
C PRO A 62 13.06 18.65 -0.14
N SER A 63 13.01 18.56 1.20
CA SER A 63 14.17 18.89 2.04
C SER A 63 15.23 17.79 2.09
N TYR A 64 14.99 16.60 1.52
CA TYR A 64 15.93 15.48 1.63
C TYR A 64 17.32 15.82 1.08
N ALA A 65 17.41 16.48 -0.07
CA ALA A 65 18.70 16.86 -0.64
C ALA A 65 19.39 18.04 0.07
N MET A 66 18.61 18.87 0.80
CA MET A 66 19.11 20.11 1.42
C MET A 66 19.46 19.96 2.91
N SER A 67 18.95 18.93 3.56
CA SER A 67 19.11 18.70 5.00
C SER A 67 19.76 17.35 5.25
N PRO A 68 21.09 17.20 5.05
CA PRO A 68 21.79 15.92 5.08
C PRO A 68 21.68 15.20 6.44
N GLU A 69 21.53 15.93 7.54
CA GLU A 69 21.40 15.36 8.88
C GLU A 69 19.96 14.99 9.25
N ARG A 70 18.98 15.45 8.49
CA ARG A 70 17.57 15.20 8.80
C ARG A 70 17.17 13.78 8.44
N ARG A 71 16.46 13.13 9.36
CA ARG A 71 15.81 11.82 9.18
C ARG A 71 14.31 11.98 9.05
N TYR A 72 13.67 11.02 8.39
CA TYR A 72 12.27 11.09 8.01
C TYR A 72 11.51 9.84 8.44
N PRO A 73 10.24 9.96 8.87
CA PRO A 73 9.36 8.82 8.99
C PRO A 73 9.16 8.18 7.62
N THR A 74 8.73 6.92 7.61
CA THR A 74 8.57 6.15 6.38
C THR A 74 7.16 5.58 6.29
N LEU A 75 6.51 5.76 5.15
CA LEU A 75 5.24 5.13 4.79
C LEU A 75 5.46 4.08 3.71
N TYR A 76 5.09 2.84 3.98
CA TYR A 76 5.02 1.76 2.99
C TYR A 76 3.62 1.74 2.38
N LEU A 77 3.50 1.92 1.06
CA LEU A 77 2.23 2.01 0.33
C LEU A 77 2.09 0.83 -0.64
N LEU A 78 1.18 -0.08 -0.33
CA LEU A 78 0.99 -1.36 -1.00
C LEU A 78 -0.10 -1.28 -2.06
N HIS A 79 0.20 -1.76 -3.28
CA HIS A 79 -0.76 -1.77 -4.39
C HIS A 79 -1.72 -2.97 -4.38
N GLY A 80 -2.79 -2.90 -5.18
CA GLY A 80 -3.81 -3.93 -5.33
C GLY A 80 -3.39 -5.10 -6.25
N TYR A 81 -4.28 -6.09 -6.36
CA TYR A 81 -4.12 -7.22 -7.26
C TYR A 81 -4.11 -6.76 -8.73
N VAL A 82 -3.41 -7.47 -9.62
CA VAL A 82 -3.17 -7.18 -11.06
C VAL A 82 -2.51 -5.84 -11.39
N THR A 83 -2.13 -5.07 -10.38
CA THR A 83 -1.49 -3.76 -10.52
C THR A 83 -0.03 -3.76 -10.05
N GLY A 84 0.65 -2.62 -10.06
CA GLY A 84 2.03 -2.45 -9.61
C GLY A 84 2.26 -1.05 -9.05
N VAL A 85 3.51 -0.63 -8.91
CA VAL A 85 3.87 0.68 -8.35
C VAL A 85 3.28 1.86 -9.13
N GLU A 86 2.97 1.65 -10.41
CA GLU A 86 2.42 2.65 -11.31
C GLU A 86 1.05 3.18 -10.86
N VAL A 87 0.23 2.39 -10.15
CA VAL A 87 -1.12 2.82 -9.75
C VAL A 87 -1.15 4.03 -8.83
N PHE A 88 -0.05 4.28 -8.13
CA PHE A 88 0.13 5.49 -7.31
C PHE A 88 0.90 6.61 -8.04
N GLY A 89 1.14 6.45 -9.36
CA GLY A 89 2.02 7.37 -10.09
C GLY A 89 3.46 7.33 -9.57
N ALA A 90 3.87 6.19 -9.04
CA ALA A 90 5.20 5.95 -8.51
C ALA A 90 6.16 5.35 -9.57
N ARG A 91 5.94 5.70 -10.83
CA ARG A 91 6.82 5.41 -11.98
C ARG A 91 6.93 6.67 -12.84
N ALA A 92 8.15 7.04 -13.21
CA ALA A 92 8.39 8.21 -14.02
C ALA A 92 7.59 8.17 -15.33
N GLY A 93 6.86 9.26 -15.62
CA GLY A 93 6.07 9.40 -16.84
C GLY A 93 4.77 8.59 -16.91
N THR A 94 4.45 7.78 -15.88
CA THR A 94 3.23 6.96 -15.84
C THR A 94 2.27 7.51 -14.78
N PRO A 95 1.10 8.07 -15.17
CA PRO A 95 0.09 8.48 -14.21
C PRO A 95 -0.60 7.26 -13.58
N GLY A 96 -0.87 7.34 -12.27
CA GLY A 96 -1.59 6.35 -11.52
C GLY A 96 -3.10 6.54 -11.58
N PHE A 97 -3.81 5.98 -10.58
CA PHE A 97 -5.26 6.12 -10.44
C PHE A 97 -5.69 7.59 -10.55
N GLN A 98 -6.72 7.87 -11.35
CA GLN A 98 -7.27 9.21 -11.63
C GLN A 98 -6.17 10.26 -11.95
N GLY A 99 -5.10 9.85 -12.65
CA GLY A 99 -4.00 10.73 -13.01
C GLY A 99 -3.07 11.09 -11.85
N MET A 100 -3.06 10.33 -10.76
CA MET A 100 -2.17 10.55 -9.61
C MET A 100 -0.71 10.49 -10.05
N GLN A 101 0.08 11.44 -9.51
CA GLN A 101 1.54 11.46 -9.60
C GLN A 101 2.08 11.59 -8.19
N LEU A 102 2.72 10.56 -7.66
CA LEU A 102 3.14 10.50 -6.25
C LEU A 102 3.95 11.73 -5.83
N VAL A 103 4.96 12.11 -6.64
CA VAL A 103 5.79 13.30 -6.35
C VAL A 103 4.95 14.57 -6.29
N ALA A 104 4.15 14.84 -7.32
CA ALA A 104 3.33 16.04 -7.38
C ALA A 104 2.29 16.10 -6.25
N THR A 105 1.71 14.94 -5.92
CA THR A 105 0.75 14.77 -4.81
C THR A 105 1.40 15.11 -3.47
N MET A 106 2.52 14.46 -3.15
CA MET A 106 3.26 14.69 -1.90
C MET A 106 3.72 16.13 -1.78
N ASP A 107 4.41 16.66 -2.80
CA ASP A 107 4.91 18.03 -2.81
C ASP A 107 3.78 19.06 -2.68
N GLY A 108 2.67 18.80 -3.35
CA GLY A 108 1.48 19.65 -3.26
C GLY A 108 0.91 19.69 -1.84
N LEU A 109 0.79 18.55 -1.18
CA LEU A 109 0.29 18.45 0.21
C LEU A 109 1.27 19.09 1.21
N ILE A 110 2.57 18.84 1.05
CA ILE A 110 3.61 19.44 1.92
C ILE A 110 3.61 20.96 1.81
N ARG A 111 3.55 21.53 0.60
CA ARG A 111 3.50 22.98 0.40
C ARG A 111 2.28 23.64 1.03
N ARG A 112 1.13 22.95 1.06
CA ARG A 112 -0.10 23.46 1.69
C ARG A 112 -0.17 23.17 3.20
N GLY A 113 0.84 22.54 3.79
CA GLY A 113 0.81 22.12 5.19
C GLY A 113 -0.20 21.00 5.48
N ALA A 114 -0.71 20.33 4.45
CA ALA A 114 -1.70 19.25 4.58
C ALA A 114 -1.06 17.88 4.82
N ALA A 115 0.24 17.74 4.57
CA ALA A 115 1.05 16.60 4.96
C ALA A 115 2.43 17.05 5.41
N ARG A 116 3.06 16.28 6.30
CA ARG A 116 4.44 16.47 6.73
C ARG A 116 5.38 15.69 5.82
N GLU A 117 6.65 16.09 5.75
CA GLU A 117 7.65 15.42 4.95
C GLU A 117 7.95 14.02 5.49
N MET A 118 7.75 13.00 4.66
CA MET A 118 8.07 11.60 4.93
C MET A 118 8.62 10.93 3.67
N ILE A 119 9.36 9.85 3.83
CA ILE A 119 9.74 8.96 2.74
C ILE A 119 8.53 8.06 2.46
N VAL A 120 8.17 7.87 1.16
CA VAL A 120 7.13 6.91 0.78
C VAL A 120 7.77 5.81 -0.05
N VAL A 121 7.58 4.56 0.38
CA VAL A 121 8.12 3.35 -0.25
C VAL A 121 6.97 2.56 -0.88
N VAL A 122 7.05 2.32 -2.18
CA VAL A 122 6.03 1.57 -2.93
C VAL A 122 6.69 0.30 -3.49
N PRO A 123 6.61 -0.84 -2.80
CA PRO A 123 7.14 -2.11 -3.32
C PRO A 123 6.22 -2.69 -4.39
N ASN A 124 6.80 -3.36 -5.39
CA ASN A 124 6.06 -4.13 -6.36
C ASN A 124 5.74 -5.53 -5.79
N GLY A 125 4.49 -5.76 -5.42
CA GLY A 125 4.01 -7.03 -4.87
C GLY A 125 3.46 -8.01 -5.92
N ARG A 126 3.79 -7.84 -7.21
CA ARG A 126 3.38 -8.76 -8.29
C ARG A 126 4.25 -10.02 -8.30
N ASN A 127 3.61 -11.12 -8.72
CA ASN A 127 4.25 -12.40 -9.01
C ASN A 127 3.59 -13.05 -10.25
N ALA A 128 3.93 -14.27 -10.58
CA ALA A 128 3.34 -15.01 -11.70
C ALA A 128 1.83 -15.29 -11.57
N TYR A 129 1.23 -15.08 -10.39
CA TYR A 129 -0.22 -15.06 -10.15
C TYR A 129 -0.81 -13.65 -10.06
N PHE A 130 -0.10 -12.64 -10.55
CA PHE A 130 -0.48 -11.22 -10.64
C PHE A 130 -0.60 -10.47 -9.31
N GLY A 131 -0.32 -11.12 -8.18
CA GLY A 131 -0.31 -10.53 -6.85
C GLY A 131 0.08 -11.52 -5.77
N SER A 132 0.86 -11.05 -4.80
CA SER A 132 1.46 -11.88 -3.73
C SER A 132 0.59 -11.99 -2.48
N PHE A 133 -0.42 -11.14 -2.36
CA PHE A 133 -1.15 -10.91 -1.10
C PHE A 133 -0.21 -10.61 0.09
N TYR A 134 1.03 -10.19 -0.19
CA TYR A 134 2.02 -9.81 0.82
C TYR A 134 2.17 -10.82 1.97
N THR A 135 1.98 -12.13 1.68
CA THR A 135 2.04 -13.21 2.66
C THR A 135 3.04 -14.28 2.25
N ASN A 136 3.64 -14.95 3.23
CA ASN A 136 4.56 -16.06 2.99
C ASN A 136 3.81 -17.29 2.45
N SER A 137 4.33 -17.85 1.37
CA SER A 137 3.83 -19.06 0.74
C SER A 137 5.00 -19.93 0.23
N SER A 138 4.91 -21.23 0.39
CA SER A 138 5.89 -22.19 -0.17
C SER A 138 5.90 -22.22 -1.69
N VAL A 139 4.93 -21.59 -2.34
CA VAL A 139 4.81 -21.52 -3.80
C VAL A 139 5.18 -20.14 -4.33
N THR A 140 4.66 -19.07 -3.74
CA THR A 140 4.86 -17.71 -4.25
C THR A 140 6.05 -16.98 -3.63
N GLY A 141 6.71 -17.57 -2.63
CA GLY A 141 7.84 -16.98 -1.91
C GLY A 141 7.46 -16.28 -0.62
N GLY A 142 8.47 -15.78 0.09
CA GLY A 142 8.34 -15.17 1.42
C GLY A 142 8.04 -13.67 1.36
N TRP A 143 6.87 -13.28 0.89
CA TRP A 143 6.51 -11.86 0.70
C TRP A 143 6.32 -11.08 2.00
N GLU A 144 5.84 -11.72 3.06
CA GLU A 144 5.77 -11.11 4.40
C GLU A 144 7.19 -10.80 4.92
N ASP A 145 8.09 -11.79 4.85
CA ASP A 145 9.49 -11.62 5.27
C ASP A 145 10.21 -10.56 4.42
N PHE A 146 9.94 -10.56 3.10
CA PHE A 146 10.50 -9.54 2.22
C PHE A 146 10.09 -8.13 2.65
N ILE A 147 8.79 -7.87 2.85
CA ILE A 147 8.31 -6.52 3.20
C ILE A 147 8.72 -6.13 4.61
N ALA A 148 8.46 -6.99 5.62
CA ALA A 148 8.61 -6.62 7.03
C ALA A 148 10.07 -6.65 7.51
N GLN A 149 10.94 -7.42 6.87
CA GLN A 149 12.32 -7.62 7.32
C GLN A 149 13.34 -7.11 6.29
N GLU A 150 13.39 -7.72 5.10
CA GLU A 150 14.45 -7.44 4.13
C GLU A 150 14.34 -6.03 3.54
N LEU A 151 13.13 -5.63 3.08
CA LEU A 151 12.90 -4.31 2.49
C LEU A 151 13.04 -3.20 3.52
N VAL A 152 12.48 -3.36 4.72
CA VAL A 152 12.61 -2.38 5.80
C VAL A 152 14.08 -2.17 6.15
N SER A 153 14.84 -3.25 6.36
CA SER A 153 16.27 -3.16 6.65
C SER A 153 17.06 -2.51 5.52
N TRP A 154 16.74 -2.83 4.27
CA TRP A 154 17.39 -2.24 3.10
C TRP A 154 17.10 -0.74 2.98
N ILE A 155 15.86 -0.31 3.21
CA ILE A 155 15.47 1.10 3.19
C ILE A 155 16.17 1.87 4.31
N ASP A 156 16.17 1.34 5.54
CA ASP A 156 16.81 2.00 6.69
C ASP A 156 18.33 2.12 6.52
N ALA A 157 18.96 1.17 5.85
CA ALA A 157 20.40 1.20 5.57
C ALA A 157 20.77 2.20 4.45
N LYS A 158 19.88 2.44 3.49
CA LYS A 158 20.19 3.27 2.31
C LYS A 158 19.66 4.70 2.39
N TYR A 159 18.62 4.94 3.17
CA TYR A 159 17.96 6.24 3.27
C TYR A 159 17.93 6.75 4.70
N ARG A 160 17.82 8.06 4.85
CA ARG A 160 17.75 8.72 6.17
C ARG A 160 16.35 8.58 6.78
N THR A 161 15.98 7.37 7.09
CA THR A 161 14.77 7.04 7.85
C THR A 161 14.96 7.26 9.34
N ILE A 162 13.86 7.37 10.09
CA ILE A 162 13.84 7.19 11.54
C ILE A 162 13.52 5.71 11.78
N PRO A 163 14.52 4.85 12.13
CA PRO A 163 14.38 3.39 12.12
C PRO A 163 13.69 2.86 13.38
N ARG A 164 12.48 3.34 13.65
CA ARG A 164 11.66 2.96 14.82
C ARG A 164 10.21 2.70 14.39
N PRO A 165 9.51 1.75 15.03
CA PRO A 165 8.12 1.44 14.71
C PRO A 165 7.21 2.68 14.71
N GLU A 166 7.40 3.59 15.70
CA GLU A 166 6.59 4.80 15.86
C GLU A 166 6.71 5.79 14.70
N SER A 167 7.75 5.64 13.90
CA SER A 167 8.01 6.46 12.71
C SER A 167 7.78 5.70 11.40
N ARG A 168 7.21 4.49 11.47
CA ARG A 168 6.96 3.65 10.31
C ARG A 168 5.49 3.26 10.22
N GLY A 169 4.87 3.65 9.10
CA GLY A 169 3.49 3.33 8.78
C GLY A 169 3.37 2.43 7.56
N ILE A 170 2.24 1.75 7.45
CA ILE A 170 1.91 0.92 6.30
C ILE A 170 0.48 1.20 5.84
N ALA A 171 0.29 1.39 4.54
CA ALA A 171 -1.03 1.56 3.93
C ALA A 171 -1.14 0.73 2.66
N GLY A 172 -2.35 0.48 2.21
CA GLY A 172 -2.54 -0.16 0.92
C GLY A 172 -4.00 -0.19 0.50
N HIS A 173 -4.18 -0.47 -0.80
CA HIS A 173 -5.48 -0.59 -1.43
C HIS A 173 -5.76 -2.05 -1.81
N SER A 174 -6.98 -2.53 -1.58
CA SER A 174 -7.43 -3.87 -1.99
C SER A 174 -6.54 -4.98 -1.41
N MET A 175 -5.82 -5.75 -2.24
CA MET A 175 -4.77 -6.69 -1.83
C MET A 175 -3.72 -6.01 -0.91
N GLY A 176 -3.35 -4.76 -1.22
CA GLY A 176 -2.44 -3.98 -0.39
C GLY A 176 -3.05 -3.60 0.96
N GLY A 177 -4.36 -3.38 1.03
CA GLY A 177 -5.09 -3.14 2.28
C GLY A 177 -5.09 -4.37 3.19
N TYR A 178 -5.32 -5.56 2.61
CA TYR A 178 -5.12 -6.83 3.29
C TYR A 178 -3.68 -6.97 3.81
N GLY A 179 -2.69 -6.71 2.93
CA GLY A 179 -1.28 -6.76 3.32
C GLY A 179 -0.93 -5.80 4.45
N ALA A 180 -1.46 -4.57 4.43
CA ALA A 180 -1.23 -3.58 5.48
C ALA A 180 -1.79 -4.06 6.84
N ILE A 181 -2.99 -4.66 6.87
CA ILE A 181 -3.57 -5.22 8.09
C ILE A 181 -2.72 -6.38 8.60
N MET A 182 -2.42 -7.37 7.75
CA MET A 182 -1.68 -8.57 8.16
C MET A 182 -0.28 -8.24 8.66
N LEU A 183 0.44 -7.36 7.94
CA LEU A 183 1.81 -6.99 8.30
C LEU A 183 1.87 -6.17 9.60
N ALA A 184 0.98 -5.19 9.78
CA ALA A 184 0.96 -4.42 11.03
C ALA A 184 0.51 -5.26 12.23
N MET A 185 -0.49 -6.12 12.05
CA MET A 185 -0.99 -7.01 13.09
C MET A 185 0.07 -8.03 13.54
N LYS A 186 0.88 -8.55 12.62
CA LYS A 186 1.92 -9.56 12.93
C LYS A 186 3.24 -8.94 13.36
N HIS A 187 3.56 -7.73 12.90
CA HIS A 187 4.83 -7.04 13.10
C HIS A 187 4.65 -5.63 13.69
N PRO A 188 4.05 -5.49 14.90
CA PRO A 188 3.88 -4.19 15.55
C PRO A 188 5.21 -3.56 16.01
N ASP A 189 6.27 -4.36 16.08
CA ASP A 189 7.67 -3.95 16.29
C ASP A 189 8.30 -3.34 15.02
N VAL A 190 7.65 -3.47 13.87
CA VAL A 190 8.06 -2.86 12.59
C VAL A 190 7.16 -1.71 12.21
N PHE A 191 5.83 -1.90 12.24
CA PHE A 191 4.82 -0.93 11.82
C PHE A 191 3.91 -0.57 12.99
N SER A 192 3.87 0.70 13.39
CA SER A 192 2.99 1.14 14.48
C SER A 192 1.64 1.67 14.02
N THR A 193 1.44 1.89 12.74
CA THR A 193 0.27 2.59 12.20
C THR A 193 -0.12 1.98 10.86
N LEU A 194 -1.40 1.67 10.68
CA LEU A 194 -1.93 1.13 9.43
C LEU A 194 -3.12 1.92 8.89
N TYR A 195 -3.22 1.96 7.56
CA TYR A 195 -4.40 2.43 6.83
C TYR A 195 -4.75 1.45 5.72
N ALA A 196 -5.97 0.89 5.76
CA ALA A 196 -6.44 -0.06 4.75
C ALA A 196 -7.61 0.54 3.96
N LEU A 197 -7.37 0.77 2.64
CA LEU A 197 -8.38 1.26 1.70
C LEU A 197 -9.03 0.07 1.00
N SER A 198 -10.36 -0.05 1.09
CA SER A 198 -11.12 -1.15 0.45
C SER A 198 -10.39 -2.49 0.55
N PRO A 199 -9.96 -2.94 1.76
CA PRO A 199 -9.12 -4.12 1.91
C PRO A 199 -9.84 -5.38 1.50
N CYS A 200 -9.26 -6.20 0.62
CA CYS A 200 -9.83 -7.50 0.25
C CYS A 200 -9.57 -8.57 1.30
N CYS A 201 -10.26 -9.68 1.15
CA CYS A 201 -9.83 -10.98 1.67
C CYS A 201 -9.69 -11.07 3.20
N LEU A 202 -10.41 -10.23 3.96
CA LEU A 202 -10.36 -10.26 5.42
C LEU A 202 -11.05 -11.48 6.03
N GLY A 203 -11.98 -12.09 5.28
CA GLY A 203 -12.69 -13.33 5.60
C GLY A 203 -13.15 -14.03 4.32
N ILE A 204 -13.42 -15.32 4.37
CA ILE A 204 -13.87 -16.15 3.23
C ILE A 204 -15.41 -16.11 3.13
N GLU A 205 -15.94 -14.95 2.70
CA GLU A 205 -17.36 -14.64 2.71
C GLU A 205 -17.83 -14.10 1.34
N ALA A 206 -19.12 -14.10 1.11
CA ALA A 206 -19.79 -13.51 -0.04
C ALA A 206 -19.18 -13.95 -1.38
N ASP A 207 -18.70 -13.01 -2.22
CA ASP A 207 -18.18 -13.28 -3.57
C ASP A 207 -16.84 -14.03 -3.63
N ILE A 208 -16.19 -14.27 -2.50
CA ILE A 208 -15.09 -15.26 -2.40
C ILE A 208 -15.47 -16.47 -1.54
N GLY A 209 -16.71 -16.53 -1.07
CA GLY A 209 -17.26 -17.63 -0.28
C GLY A 209 -17.75 -18.80 -1.14
N ARG A 210 -18.33 -19.81 -0.46
CA ARG A 210 -18.79 -21.07 -1.05
C ARG A 210 -19.88 -20.89 -2.12
N ASP A 211 -20.68 -19.84 -2.02
CA ASP A 211 -21.82 -19.67 -2.91
C ASP A 211 -21.46 -19.11 -4.29
N ASN A 212 -20.20 -18.66 -4.48
CA ASN A 212 -19.73 -18.19 -5.76
C ASN A 212 -19.36 -19.37 -6.68
N GLN A 213 -20.13 -19.53 -7.78
CA GLN A 213 -19.92 -20.60 -8.77
C GLN A 213 -18.60 -20.48 -9.56
N ALA A 214 -17.92 -19.33 -9.48
CA ALA A 214 -16.59 -19.17 -10.07
C ALA A 214 -15.54 -20.16 -9.54
N TRP A 215 -15.77 -20.75 -8.36
CA TRP A 215 -14.93 -21.84 -7.85
C TRP A 215 -14.96 -23.07 -8.74
N LEU A 216 -16.10 -23.42 -9.34
CA LEU A 216 -16.19 -24.55 -10.29
C LEU A 216 -15.28 -24.27 -11.49
N LYS A 217 -15.33 -23.07 -12.04
CA LYS A 217 -14.45 -22.68 -13.16
C LYS A 217 -12.97 -22.64 -12.75
N ALA A 218 -12.66 -22.21 -11.52
CA ALA A 218 -11.29 -22.26 -11.01
C ALA A 218 -10.75 -23.71 -10.92
N MET A 219 -11.61 -24.69 -10.65
CA MET A 219 -11.25 -26.11 -10.63
C MET A 219 -10.94 -26.69 -11.99
N GLU A 220 -11.44 -26.08 -13.08
CA GLU A 220 -11.19 -26.52 -14.45
C GLU A 220 -9.80 -26.13 -14.98
N PHE A 221 -9.14 -25.11 -14.38
CA PHE A 221 -7.83 -24.66 -14.84
C PHE A 221 -6.76 -25.74 -14.73
N GLN A 222 -6.05 -25.96 -15.82
CA GLN A 222 -4.99 -26.97 -15.95
C GLN A 222 -3.60 -26.32 -16.01
N SER A 223 -3.53 -25.01 -16.26
CA SER A 223 -2.26 -24.30 -16.38
C SER A 223 -2.38 -22.82 -15.99
N ARG A 224 -1.25 -22.20 -15.64
CA ARG A 224 -1.18 -20.75 -15.37
C ARG A 224 -1.50 -19.87 -16.59
N ASN A 225 -1.33 -20.41 -17.81
CA ASN A 225 -1.62 -19.68 -19.05
C ASN A 225 -3.12 -19.39 -19.26
N GLU A 226 -3.99 -20.08 -18.52
CA GLU A 226 -5.45 -19.87 -18.56
C GLU A 226 -5.87 -18.72 -17.64
N LEU A 227 -4.99 -18.28 -16.73
CA LEU A 227 -5.28 -17.19 -15.82
C LEU A 227 -5.28 -15.85 -16.56
N GLN A 228 -6.23 -14.97 -16.23
CA GLN A 228 -6.43 -13.71 -16.93
C GLN A 228 -5.76 -12.54 -16.20
N PRO A 229 -4.62 -12.01 -16.72
CA PRO A 229 -3.93 -10.88 -16.08
C PRO A 229 -4.68 -9.55 -16.20
N ARG A 230 -5.66 -9.49 -17.13
CA ARG A 230 -6.52 -8.31 -17.39
C ARG A 230 -7.94 -8.76 -17.64
N PRO A 231 -8.67 -9.16 -16.57
CA PRO A 231 -10.05 -9.63 -16.72
C PRO A 231 -10.95 -8.50 -17.22
N ARG A 232 -11.89 -8.84 -18.10
CA ARG A 232 -12.86 -7.90 -18.70
C ARG A 232 -14.19 -7.90 -17.98
N SER A 233 -14.39 -8.89 -17.11
CA SER A 233 -15.61 -9.08 -16.33
C SER A 233 -15.28 -9.75 -15.00
N LEU A 234 -16.23 -9.73 -14.06
CA LEU A 234 -16.12 -10.46 -12.80
C LEU A 234 -16.07 -11.98 -13.01
N ASP A 235 -16.69 -12.49 -14.07
CA ASP A 235 -16.68 -13.91 -14.43
C ASP A 235 -15.29 -14.41 -14.86
N GLU A 236 -14.47 -13.52 -15.41
CA GLU A 236 -13.05 -13.80 -15.71
C GLU A 236 -12.16 -13.53 -14.50
N PHE A 237 -12.50 -12.54 -13.68
CA PHE A 237 -11.72 -12.11 -12.53
C PHE A 237 -11.71 -13.15 -11.41
N TYR A 238 -12.91 -13.61 -10.99
CA TYR A 238 -13.01 -14.47 -9.79
C TYR A 238 -12.28 -15.80 -9.95
N PRO A 239 -12.42 -16.59 -11.03
CA PRO A 239 -11.66 -17.85 -11.14
C PRO A 239 -10.16 -17.63 -11.06
N THR A 240 -9.64 -16.56 -11.68
CA THR A 240 -8.21 -16.23 -11.67
C THR A 240 -7.74 -15.82 -10.27
N VAL A 241 -8.45 -14.91 -9.59
CA VAL A 241 -8.03 -14.48 -8.25
C VAL A 241 -8.18 -15.59 -7.20
N MET A 242 -9.15 -16.50 -7.38
CA MET A 242 -9.31 -17.67 -6.50
C MET A 242 -8.10 -18.61 -6.56
N ILE A 243 -7.51 -18.82 -7.73
CA ILE A 243 -6.24 -19.55 -7.86
C ILE A 243 -5.09 -18.79 -7.22
N ALA A 244 -5.00 -17.49 -7.45
CA ALA A 244 -3.94 -16.66 -6.86
C ALA A 244 -4.01 -16.64 -5.31
N LEU A 245 -5.23 -16.48 -4.75
CA LEU A 245 -5.46 -16.60 -3.31
C LEU A 245 -5.10 -17.98 -2.79
N SER A 246 -5.44 -19.04 -3.52
CA SER A 246 -5.09 -20.42 -3.13
C SER A 246 -3.57 -20.64 -3.13
N ALA A 247 -2.85 -20.07 -4.09
CA ALA A 247 -1.38 -20.12 -4.11
C ALA A 247 -0.74 -19.37 -2.92
N ALA A 248 -1.42 -18.32 -2.43
CA ALA A 248 -0.97 -17.56 -1.26
C ALA A 248 -1.38 -18.22 0.07
N PHE A 249 -2.62 -18.76 0.16
CA PHE A 249 -3.22 -19.18 1.44
C PHE A 249 -3.22 -20.69 1.66
N SER A 250 -3.26 -21.47 0.59
CA SER A 250 -3.23 -22.94 0.63
C SER A 250 -2.32 -23.51 -0.46
N PRO A 251 -1.03 -23.10 -0.48
CA PRO A 251 -0.07 -23.61 -1.45
C PRO A 251 0.09 -25.13 -1.31
N ASN A 252 0.29 -25.82 -2.45
CA ASN A 252 0.59 -27.24 -2.51
C ASN A 252 1.70 -27.50 -3.53
N PRO A 253 2.96 -27.60 -3.09
CA PRO A 253 4.12 -27.85 -3.96
C PRO A 253 4.01 -29.10 -4.82
N ASP A 254 3.22 -30.11 -4.39
CA ASP A 254 3.08 -31.39 -5.07
C ASP A 254 2.03 -31.37 -6.20
N LYS A 255 1.27 -30.26 -6.34
CA LYS A 255 0.21 -30.13 -7.34
C LYS A 255 0.61 -29.21 -8.51
N ALA A 256 1.66 -29.55 -9.23
CA ALA A 256 1.99 -28.85 -10.48
C ALA A 256 0.85 -28.97 -11.50
N PRO A 257 0.63 -27.99 -12.37
CA PRO A 257 1.39 -26.76 -12.54
C PRO A 257 0.84 -25.55 -11.78
N LEU A 258 -0.31 -25.67 -11.12
CA LEU A 258 -0.93 -24.57 -10.37
C LEU A 258 -0.47 -24.51 -8.91
N TYR A 259 0.03 -25.61 -8.34
CA TYR A 259 0.57 -25.68 -6.98
C TYR A 259 -0.40 -25.21 -5.88
N VAL A 260 -1.70 -25.50 -6.02
CA VAL A 260 -2.74 -25.02 -5.10
C VAL A 260 -3.65 -26.15 -4.60
N ASP A 261 -4.15 -25.98 -3.38
CA ASP A 261 -5.35 -26.65 -2.90
C ASP A 261 -6.50 -25.62 -2.80
N LEU A 262 -7.70 -26.03 -3.21
CA LEU A 262 -8.85 -25.15 -3.16
C LEU A 262 -9.67 -25.39 -1.86
N PRO A 263 -10.22 -24.32 -1.22
CA PRO A 263 -10.99 -24.43 0.03
C PRO A 263 -12.34 -25.10 -0.16
N PHE A 264 -12.78 -25.26 -1.40
CA PHE A 264 -14.01 -25.95 -1.76
C PHE A 264 -13.70 -27.06 -2.78
N ARG A 265 -14.57 -28.06 -2.83
CA ARG A 265 -14.57 -29.12 -3.84
C ARG A 265 -15.98 -29.29 -4.39
N GLU A 266 -16.08 -29.78 -5.60
CA GLU A 266 -17.36 -30.15 -6.19
C GLU A 266 -17.80 -31.52 -5.64
N SER A 267 -19.10 -31.66 -5.33
CA SER A 267 -19.74 -32.93 -4.99
C SER A 267 -21.23 -32.84 -5.37
N ASP A 268 -21.65 -33.71 -6.28
CA ASP A 268 -23.04 -33.80 -6.79
C ASP A 268 -23.58 -32.44 -7.29
N GLY A 269 -22.78 -31.71 -8.07
CA GLY A 269 -23.12 -30.40 -8.60
C GLY A 269 -23.11 -29.26 -7.60
N ARG A 270 -22.57 -29.49 -6.39
CA ARG A 270 -22.52 -28.49 -5.31
C ARG A 270 -21.11 -28.26 -4.82
N LEU A 271 -20.85 -27.03 -4.38
CA LEU A 271 -19.60 -26.72 -3.68
C LEU A 271 -19.72 -27.14 -2.21
N VAL A 272 -18.80 -27.98 -1.76
CA VAL A 272 -18.68 -28.39 -0.36
C VAL A 272 -17.32 -27.98 0.18
N VAL A 273 -17.27 -27.69 1.48
CA VAL A 273 -16.05 -27.25 2.15
C VAL A 273 -15.02 -28.38 2.19
N ASN A 274 -13.78 -28.06 1.90
CA ASN A 274 -12.61 -28.88 2.21
C ASN A 274 -12.02 -28.35 3.54
N ASP A 275 -12.42 -28.95 4.65
CA ASP A 275 -12.16 -28.43 5.99
C ASP A 275 -10.66 -28.19 6.27
N ALA A 276 -9.79 -29.07 5.81
CA ALA A 276 -8.35 -28.95 6.00
C ALA A 276 -7.78 -27.72 5.25
N VAL A 277 -8.27 -27.47 4.03
CA VAL A 277 -7.83 -26.31 3.23
C VAL A 277 -8.49 -25.05 3.71
N TYR A 278 -9.78 -25.12 4.05
CA TYR A 278 -10.54 -23.99 4.59
C TYR A 278 -9.91 -23.45 5.89
N SER A 279 -9.42 -24.33 6.76
CA SER A 279 -8.71 -23.95 7.99
C SER A 279 -7.39 -23.22 7.67
N ARG A 280 -6.65 -23.64 6.63
CA ARG A 280 -5.46 -22.90 6.17
C ARG A 280 -5.81 -21.50 5.69
N TRP A 281 -6.90 -21.31 4.94
CA TRP A 281 -7.39 -20.01 4.52
C TRP A 281 -7.71 -19.12 5.71
N ARG A 282 -8.50 -19.63 6.68
CA ARG A 282 -8.84 -18.87 7.88
C ARG A 282 -7.62 -18.41 8.67
N SER A 283 -6.56 -19.20 8.70
CA SER A 283 -5.28 -18.83 9.35
C SER A 283 -4.49 -17.73 8.62
N LYS A 284 -4.94 -17.29 7.45
CA LYS A 284 -4.39 -16.20 6.66
C LYS A 284 -5.32 -14.99 6.55
N MET A 285 -6.49 -15.03 7.15
CA MET A 285 -7.50 -13.97 7.03
C MET A 285 -7.67 -13.21 8.34
N PRO A 286 -7.42 -11.88 8.36
CA PRO A 286 -7.34 -11.09 9.59
C PRO A 286 -8.60 -11.14 10.45
N LEU A 287 -9.80 -11.27 9.86
CA LEU A 287 -11.05 -11.34 10.59
C LEU A 287 -11.08 -12.48 11.64
N TYR A 288 -10.45 -13.61 11.31
CA TYR A 288 -10.39 -14.77 12.20
C TYR A 288 -9.19 -14.77 13.16
N LEU A 289 -8.33 -13.75 13.06
CA LEU A 289 -7.08 -13.68 13.80
C LEU A 289 -7.03 -12.56 14.84
N VAL A 290 -8.09 -11.76 14.96
CA VAL A 290 -8.12 -10.59 15.88
C VAL A 290 -7.78 -11.00 17.30
N GLU A 291 -8.39 -12.10 17.81
CA GLU A 291 -8.12 -12.58 19.16
C GLU A 291 -6.67 -13.05 19.34
N GLN A 292 -6.17 -13.81 18.35
CA GLN A 292 -4.78 -14.31 18.39
C GLN A 292 -3.75 -13.19 18.44
N TYR A 293 -4.01 -12.05 17.76
CA TYR A 293 -3.11 -10.91 17.68
C TYR A 293 -3.58 -9.68 18.46
N ARG A 294 -4.47 -9.87 19.42
CA ARG A 294 -5.06 -8.79 20.22
C ARG A 294 -4.00 -7.88 20.82
N GLU A 295 -3.04 -8.45 21.54
CA GLU A 295 -1.95 -7.69 22.19
C GLU A 295 -1.10 -6.89 21.17
N ASN A 296 -0.94 -7.40 19.96
CA ASN A 296 -0.23 -6.71 18.91
C ASN A 296 -1.04 -5.53 18.33
N LEU A 297 -2.34 -5.74 18.11
CA LEU A 297 -3.25 -4.71 17.65
C LEU A 297 -3.39 -3.56 18.66
N GLU A 298 -3.38 -3.86 19.96
CA GLU A 298 -3.40 -2.89 21.05
C GLU A 298 -2.12 -2.01 21.10
N LYS A 299 -0.98 -2.49 20.57
CA LYS A 299 0.27 -1.72 20.46
C LYS A 299 0.26 -0.70 19.33
N LEU A 300 -0.65 -0.86 18.35
CA LEU A 300 -0.69 0.06 17.21
C LEU A 300 -1.18 1.44 17.63
N LYS A 301 -0.52 2.47 17.14
CA LYS A 301 -0.86 3.88 17.42
C LYS A 301 -2.04 4.38 16.60
N GLY A 302 -2.34 3.72 15.50
CA GLY A 302 -3.46 4.08 14.65
C GLY A 302 -3.84 2.97 13.69
N ILE A 303 -5.13 2.68 13.65
CA ILE A 303 -5.77 1.75 12.72
C ILE A 303 -6.87 2.52 11.99
N TYR A 304 -6.78 2.60 10.67
CA TYR A 304 -7.81 3.22 9.84
C TYR A 304 -8.25 2.25 8.75
N LEU A 305 -9.57 2.05 8.64
CA LEU A 305 -10.21 1.16 7.68
C LEU A 305 -11.25 1.95 6.90
N ASP A 306 -11.30 1.83 5.59
CA ASP A 306 -12.40 2.40 4.82
C ASP A 306 -12.76 1.58 3.58
N TYR A 307 -13.94 1.87 3.04
CA TYR A 307 -14.36 1.49 1.70
C TYR A 307 -15.44 2.43 1.17
N GLY A 308 -15.61 2.48 -0.15
CA GLY A 308 -16.62 3.29 -0.81
C GLY A 308 -18.03 2.69 -0.70
N ALA A 309 -19.04 3.52 -0.54
CA ALA A 309 -20.44 3.06 -0.42
C ALA A 309 -20.96 2.30 -1.67
N LEU A 310 -20.29 2.50 -2.82
CA LEU A 310 -20.57 1.80 -4.08
C LEU A 310 -19.57 0.67 -4.38
N GLU A 311 -18.80 0.22 -3.38
CA GLU A 311 -17.86 -0.89 -3.51
C GLU A 311 -18.56 -2.13 -4.09
N GLN A 312 -18.13 -2.59 -5.26
CA GLN A 312 -18.79 -3.69 -5.98
C GLN A 312 -18.39 -5.07 -5.46
N PHE A 313 -17.21 -5.21 -4.83
CA PHE A 313 -16.78 -6.46 -4.24
C PHE A 313 -17.46 -6.67 -2.88
N SER A 314 -18.44 -7.55 -2.84
CA SER A 314 -19.29 -7.72 -1.64
C SER A 314 -18.51 -8.25 -0.42
N HIS A 315 -17.49 -9.10 -0.63
CA HIS A 315 -16.62 -9.55 0.46
C HIS A 315 -15.90 -8.39 1.14
N ILE A 316 -15.48 -7.35 0.40
CA ILE A 316 -14.82 -6.17 0.98
C ILE A 316 -15.76 -5.44 1.95
N ARG A 317 -17.00 -5.15 1.51
CA ARG A 317 -17.98 -4.45 2.37
C ARG A 317 -18.32 -5.24 3.62
N ILE A 318 -18.57 -6.54 3.45
CA ILE A 318 -19.00 -7.42 4.53
C ILE A 318 -17.87 -7.64 5.53
N THR A 319 -16.70 -8.06 5.03
CA THR A 319 -15.60 -8.46 5.92
C THR A 319 -14.85 -7.29 6.54
N THR A 320 -14.78 -6.12 5.87
CA THR A 320 -14.20 -4.91 6.48
C THR A 320 -15.05 -4.40 7.63
N ARG A 321 -16.38 -4.39 7.45
CA ARG A 321 -17.31 -4.04 8.55
C ARG A 321 -17.18 -5.03 9.70
N ALA A 322 -17.24 -6.32 9.42
CA ALA A 322 -17.09 -7.36 10.44
C ALA A 322 -15.75 -7.25 11.18
N PHE A 323 -14.67 -6.95 10.49
CA PHE A 323 -13.36 -6.73 11.11
C PHE A 323 -13.35 -5.50 12.02
N ALA A 324 -13.95 -4.38 11.60
CA ALA A 324 -14.11 -3.21 12.45
C ALA A 324 -14.97 -3.48 13.70
N GLU A 325 -16.08 -4.21 13.54
CA GLU A 325 -16.94 -4.65 14.66
C GLU A 325 -16.19 -5.57 15.62
N GLU A 326 -15.33 -6.45 15.09
CA GLU A 326 -14.50 -7.35 15.89
C GLU A 326 -13.43 -6.59 16.69
N LEU A 327 -12.81 -5.55 16.10
CA LEU A 327 -11.92 -4.64 16.84
C LEU A 327 -12.68 -3.88 17.94
N ALA A 328 -13.85 -3.34 17.60
CA ALA A 328 -14.69 -2.62 18.57
C ALA A 328 -15.11 -3.48 19.77
N SER A 329 -15.50 -4.73 19.50
CA SER A 329 -15.94 -5.69 20.56
C SER A 329 -14.84 -5.99 21.58
N ARG A 330 -13.56 -5.80 21.19
CA ARG A 330 -12.38 -5.99 22.03
C ARG A 330 -11.81 -4.69 22.58
N GLY A 331 -12.46 -3.56 22.31
CA GLY A 331 -11.99 -2.25 22.77
C GLY A 331 -10.71 -1.78 22.09
N ILE A 332 -10.34 -2.33 20.91
CA ILE A 332 -9.16 -1.93 20.15
C ILE A 332 -9.48 -0.62 19.41
N PRO A 333 -8.77 0.50 19.71
CA PRO A 333 -9.04 1.79 19.09
C PRO A 333 -8.79 1.75 17.57
N HIS A 334 -9.77 2.17 16.78
CA HIS A 334 -9.67 2.25 15.34
C HIS A 334 -10.64 3.29 14.77
N THR A 335 -10.41 3.68 13.53
CA THR A 335 -11.35 4.48 12.73
C THR A 335 -11.87 3.60 11.59
N PHE A 336 -13.19 3.59 11.40
CA PHE A 336 -13.85 2.94 10.29
C PHE A 336 -14.77 3.91 9.56
N GLU A 337 -14.61 4.04 8.23
CA GLU A 337 -15.38 4.98 7.41
C GLU A 337 -15.95 4.28 6.16
N VAL A 338 -17.24 4.48 5.90
CA VAL A 338 -17.87 4.18 4.61
C VAL A 338 -18.13 5.50 3.91
N TYR A 339 -17.38 5.82 2.85
CA TYR A 339 -17.45 7.12 2.19
C TYR A 339 -18.39 7.11 0.97
N ALA A 340 -19.11 8.23 0.81
CA ALA A 340 -20.11 8.38 -0.24
C ALA A 340 -19.52 8.41 -1.66
N GLY A 341 -20.21 7.79 -2.62
CA GLY A 341 -19.91 7.86 -4.06
C GLY A 341 -18.61 7.16 -4.50
N GLY A 342 -17.97 6.41 -3.61
CA GLY A 342 -16.80 5.62 -3.92
C GLY A 342 -17.15 4.20 -4.34
N ASP A 343 -16.63 3.74 -5.46
CA ASP A 343 -16.50 2.32 -5.82
C ASP A 343 -15.08 1.81 -5.47
N HIS A 344 -14.68 0.67 -6.00
CA HIS A 344 -13.37 0.09 -5.67
C HIS A 344 -12.18 0.98 -6.08
N GLU A 345 -12.31 1.82 -7.11
CA GLU A 345 -11.18 2.52 -7.72
C GLU A 345 -11.36 4.04 -7.85
N ASN A 346 -12.61 4.52 -8.05
CA ASN A 346 -12.86 5.88 -8.51
C ASN A 346 -12.45 7.01 -7.55
N LYS A 347 -12.14 6.69 -6.28
CA LYS A 347 -11.74 7.69 -5.27
C LYS A 347 -10.39 7.42 -4.62
N ILE A 348 -9.60 6.50 -5.13
CA ILE A 348 -8.30 6.15 -4.52
C ILE A 348 -7.39 7.38 -4.40
N ARG A 349 -7.23 8.16 -5.48
CA ARG A 349 -6.44 9.41 -5.45
C ARG A 349 -6.97 10.37 -4.39
N GLU A 350 -8.27 10.64 -4.39
CA GLU A 350 -8.91 11.53 -3.43
C GLU A 350 -8.64 11.06 -1.98
N ARG A 351 -8.79 9.75 -1.72
CA ARG A 351 -8.57 9.17 -0.38
C ARG A 351 -7.11 9.28 0.04
N ILE A 352 -6.17 8.99 -0.85
CA ILE A 352 -4.75 9.13 -0.56
C ILE A 352 -4.42 10.59 -0.19
N GLU A 353 -4.89 11.56 -0.99
CA GLU A 353 -4.61 12.98 -0.79
C GLU A 353 -5.30 13.56 0.46
N THR A 354 -6.53 13.15 0.75
CA THR A 354 -7.36 13.79 1.78
C THR A 354 -7.39 13.05 3.12
N ARG A 355 -7.05 11.75 3.14
CA ARG A 355 -7.11 10.91 4.34
C ARG A 355 -5.78 10.24 4.65
N VAL A 356 -5.28 9.37 3.77
CA VAL A 356 -4.12 8.52 4.05
C VAL A 356 -2.90 9.35 4.46
N LEU A 357 -2.45 10.27 3.62
CA LEU A 357 -1.22 11.05 3.87
C LEU A 357 -1.36 12.01 5.07
N ARG A 358 -2.56 12.52 5.32
CA ARG A 358 -2.84 13.32 6.52
C ARG A 358 -2.79 12.47 7.78
N PHE A 359 -3.46 11.32 7.79
CA PHE A 359 -3.46 10.39 8.91
C PHE A 359 -2.04 10.03 9.36
N PHE A 360 -1.16 9.65 8.43
CA PHE A 360 0.23 9.36 8.77
C PHE A 360 1.01 10.61 9.23
N SER A 361 0.68 11.78 8.71
CA SER A 361 1.29 13.04 9.16
C SER A 361 0.93 13.41 10.60
N GLU A 362 -0.24 12.98 11.07
CA GLU A 362 -0.75 13.22 12.43
C GLU A 362 -0.25 12.18 13.42
N VAL A 363 -0.19 10.90 13.01
CA VAL A 363 0.05 9.77 13.93
C VAL A 363 1.52 9.39 14.03
N LEU A 364 2.30 9.44 12.93
CA LEU A 364 3.70 9.04 12.96
C LEU A 364 4.57 9.98 13.80
N SER A 365 5.61 9.41 14.44
CA SER A 365 6.65 10.21 15.11
C SER A 365 7.64 10.76 14.08
N PHE A 366 7.94 12.06 14.20
CA PHE A 366 8.88 12.80 13.35
C PHE A 366 10.16 13.20 14.10
N ARG A 367 10.42 12.53 15.23
CA ARG A 367 11.55 12.82 16.10
C ARG A 367 12.34 11.55 16.36
#